data_8436f9bb87f00fad9f510ca2e26200de
#
_entry.id   8436f9bb87f00fad9f510ca2e26200de
#
_cell.length_a   1.000
_cell.length_b   1.000
_cell.length_c   1.000
_cell.angle_alpha   90.00
_cell.angle_beta   90.00
_cell.angle_gamma   90.00
#
_symmetry.space_group_name_H-M   'P 1'
#
loop_
_entity.id
_entity.type
_entity.pdbx_description
1 polymer ?
#
loop_
_entity_poly.entity_id
_entity_poly.type
_entity_poly.pdbx_seq_one_letter_code
_entity_poly.pdbx_strand_id
1 'polypeptide(L)'
;MLRAFLFSGAVMLAISGCRLAPAATTPSEKASQLKFTGVWIAVGTFDDPAGPPPWSNTPWPAQPPFTPWGDVESRRLADIKSVVPCQPGGPVFFMSGIGLFPIQILEAPDQIVLQAENIAMPRRIYTDGRGHPEDLDPSWMGHSIGRWEGDVLIVDTVGTNGKTRAMNGVGANAGVSIEDKDRRFPASDELHLVERLRVVAEGEILEDQITINDPKTYTSPITLKHYWQRRPDFNMMEYYCGENLRPQDEANLPTGETR
;
A
#
# COMPACT_ATOMS: atom_id res chain seq x y z
N MET A 1 80.64 -31.64 11.46
CA MET A 1 79.60 -31.44 10.45
C MET A 1 78.33 -31.14 11.22
N LEU A 2 77.94 -29.88 11.30
CA LEU A 2 76.86 -29.40 12.12
C LEU A 2 75.69 -29.05 11.15
N ARG A 3 74.58 -29.72 11.27
CA ARG A 3 73.32 -29.41 10.49
C ARG A 3 72.40 -28.55 11.36
N ALA A 4 72.18 -27.31 10.92
CA ALA A 4 71.26 -26.40 11.50
C ALA A 4 69.82 -26.70 10.99
N PHE A 5 68.85 -26.88 11.89
CA PHE A 5 67.40 -26.93 11.60
C PHE A 5 66.81 -25.53 11.72
N LEU A 6 66.32 -25.02 10.61
CA LEU A 6 65.50 -23.80 10.58
C LEU A 6 64.06 -24.17 10.85
N PHE A 7 63.52 -23.69 11.98
CA PHE A 7 62.09 -23.71 12.26
C PHE A 7 61.42 -22.46 11.63
N SER A 8 60.57 -22.66 10.63
CA SER A 8 59.76 -21.62 10.05
C SER A 8 58.44 -21.54 10.81
N GLY A 9 58.28 -20.55 11.68
CA GLY A 9 57.04 -20.28 12.40
C GLY A 9 56.07 -19.50 11.52
N ALA A 10 54.98 -20.12 11.10
CA ALA A 10 53.87 -19.42 10.44
C ALA A 10 53.01 -18.72 11.50
N VAL A 11 53.01 -17.39 11.49
CA VAL A 11 52.09 -16.56 12.30
C VAL A 11 50.77 -16.51 11.57
N MET A 12 49.74 -17.19 12.09
CA MET A 12 48.36 -16.99 11.67
C MET A 12 47.81 -15.71 12.26
N LEU A 13 47.61 -14.69 11.44
CA LEU A 13 46.79 -13.53 11.81
C LEU A 13 45.31 -13.94 11.83
N ALA A 14 44.74 -14.06 13.00
CA ALA A 14 43.30 -14.16 13.17
C ALA A 14 42.65 -12.79 12.89
N ILE A 15 42.04 -12.65 11.72
CA ILE A 15 41.22 -11.48 11.41
C ILE A 15 39.90 -11.64 12.18
N SER A 16 39.79 -10.98 13.33
CA SER A 16 38.55 -10.88 14.12
C SER A 16 37.59 -9.99 13.35
N GLY A 17 36.70 -10.58 12.59
CA GLY A 17 35.62 -9.89 11.90
C GLY A 17 34.69 -9.24 12.93
N CYS A 18 34.83 -7.93 13.12
CA CYS A 18 33.90 -7.14 13.90
C CYS A 18 32.56 -7.14 13.15
N ARG A 19 31.62 -8.01 13.55
CA ARG A 19 30.22 -7.91 13.11
C ARG A 19 29.66 -6.66 13.75
N LEU A 20 29.45 -5.62 12.96
CA LEU A 20 28.65 -4.48 13.37
C LEU A 20 27.27 -5.00 13.76
N ALA A 21 26.93 -4.88 15.03
CA ALA A 21 25.57 -5.09 15.50
C ALA A 21 24.65 -4.09 14.78
N PRO A 22 23.42 -4.45 14.46
CA PRO A 22 22.44 -3.50 13.90
C PRO A 22 22.37 -2.31 14.85
N ALA A 23 22.48 -1.10 14.30
CA ALA A 23 22.39 0.13 15.07
C ALA A 23 21.09 0.14 15.86
N ALA A 24 21.17 0.28 17.18
CA ALA A 24 20.00 0.42 18.01
C ALA A 24 19.25 1.68 17.57
N THR A 25 17.96 1.54 17.24
CA THR A 25 17.07 2.65 16.88
C THR A 25 17.09 3.69 17.99
N THR A 26 17.34 4.95 17.64
CA THR A 26 17.37 6.03 18.61
C THR A 26 15.97 6.25 19.23
N PRO A 27 15.87 6.78 20.46
CA PRO A 27 14.57 7.09 21.06
C PRO A 27 13.70 8.01 20.19
N SER A 28 14.32 8.87 19.38
CA SER A 28 13.64 9.75 18.42
C SER A 28 13.02 8.98 17.26
N GLU A 29 13.72 7.98 16.68
CA GLU A 29 13.19 7.11 15.63
C GLU A 29 12.05 6.25 16.17
N LYS A 30 12.19 5.72 17.39
CA LYS A 30 11.13 4.94 18.04
C LYS A 30 9.88 5.78 18.36
N ALA A 31 10.06 7.06 18.72
CA ALA A 31 8.95 7.98 18.95
C ALA A 31 8.25 8.41 17.65
N SER A 32 8.97 8.48 16.51
CA SER A 32 8.35 8.75 15.21
C SER A 32 7.53 7.55 14.71
N GLN A 33 8.00 6.33 14.94
CA GLN A 33 7.32 5.09 14.53
C GLN A 33 5.96 4.92 15.21
N LEU A 34 5.85 5.24 16.50
CA LEU A 34 4.57 5.11 17.23
C LEU A 34 3.47 6.09 16.78
N LYS A 35 3.80 7.04 15.91
CA LYS A 35 2.81 8.04 15.44
C LYS A 35 1.77 7.46 14.49
N PHE A 36 2.06 6.38 13.79
CA PHE A 36 1.14 5.78 12.83
C PHE A 36 0.13 4.85 13.47
N THR A 37 0.47 4.21 14.58
CA THR A 37 -0.40 3.24 15.26
C THR A 37 -1.73 3.87 15.64
N GLY A 38 -2.82 3.19 15.29
CA GLY A 38 -4.18 3.61 15.61
C GLY A 38 -5.19 3.28 14.53
N VAL A 39 -6.42 3.74 14.74
CA VAL A 39 -7.49 3.64 13.76
C VAL A 39 -7.64 4.98 13.04
N TRP A 40 -7.81 4.90 11.72
CA TRP A 40 -7.85 6.03 10.82
C TRP A 40 -9.03 5.91 9.87
N ILE A 41 -9.75 7.00 9.66
CA ILE A 41 -10.86 7.09 8.69
C ILE A 41 -10.49 8.15 7.64
N ALA A 42 -10.68 7.82 6.37
CA ALA A 42 -10.37 8.74 5.29
C ALA A 42 -11.20 10.02 5.41
N VAL A 43 -10.54 11.15 5.21
CA VAL A 43 -11.20 12.47 5.14
C VAL A 43 -12.13 12.51 3.94
N GLY A 44 -13.29 13.15 4.07
CA GLY A 44 -14.26 13.24 3.00
C GLY A 44 -15.17 12.01 2.87
N THR A 45 -15.40 11.28 3.97
CA THR A 45 -16.38 10.18 4.04
C THR A 45 -17.82 10.68 4.14
N PHE A 46 -18.78 9.76 4.23
CA PHE A 46 -20.21 10.08 4.34
C PHE A 46 -20.55 10.96 5.54
N ASP A 47 -19.84 10.79 6.65
CA ASP A 47 -20.09 11.53 7.88
C ASP A 47 -19.49 12.95 7.85
N ASP A 48 -18.46 13.15 7.05
CA ASP A 48 -17.80 14.44 6.83
C ASP A 48 -17.29 14.55 5.38
N PRO A 49 -18.17 14.83 4.42
CA PRO A 49 -17.81 14.86 3.00
C PRO A 49 -16.79 15.95 2.63
N ALA A 50 -16.70 17.00 3.42
CA ALA A 50 -15.73 18.08 3.18
C ALA A 50 -14.39 17.82 3.87
N GLY A 51 -14.39 17.04 4.94
CA GLY A 51 -13.27 16.92 5.85
C GLY A 51 -12.95 18.23 6.59
N PRO A 52 -12.16 18.18 7.65
CA PRO A 52 -11.73 19.39 8.34
C PRO A 52 -10.77 20.20 7.44
N PRO A 53 -11.01 21.50 7.18
CA PRO A 53 -10.07 22.34 6.47
C PRO A 53 -8.71 22.38 7.21
N PRO A 54 -7.55 22.36 6.51
CA PRO A 54 -7.38 22.47 5.05
C PRO A 54 -7.25 21.10 4.35
N TRP A 55 -7.66 20.00 4.96
CA TRP A 55 -7.41 18.64 4.49
C TRP A 55 -8.46 18.23 3.45
N SER A 56 -8.04 18.06 2.23
CA SER A 56 -8.90 17.65 1.12
C SER A 56 -8.15 16.70 0.20
N ASN A 57 -8.75 15.55 -0.09
CA ASN A 57 -8.20 14.56 -1.00
C ASN A 57 -8.06 15.12 -2.41
N THR A 58 -6.93 14.81 -3.07
CA THR A 58 -6.76 15.14 -4.49
C THR A 58 -7.69 14.24 -5.30
N PRO A 59 -8.55 14.80 -6.15
CA PRO A 59 -9.38 13.99 -7.02
C PRO A 59 -8.51 13.26 -8.06
N TRP A 60 -8.97 12.09 -8.49
CA TRP A 60 -8.41 11.44 -9.65
C TRP A 60 -8.60 12.31 -10.88
N PRO A 61 -7.68 12.26 -11.88
CA PRO A 61 -7.82 13.06 -13.08
C PRO A 61 -9.12 12.68 -13.82
N ALA A 62 -9.90 13.69 -14.20
CA ALA A 62 -11.14 13.49 -14.96
C ALA A 62 -10.87 12.82 -16.33
N GLN A 63 -9.70 13.11 -16.91
CA GLN A 63 -9.19 12.49 -18.12
C GLN A 63 -7.85 11.80 -17.79
N PRO A 64 -7.88 10.53 -17.39
CA PRO A 64 -6.66 9.79 -17.09
C PRO A 64 -5.77 9.66 -18.33
N PRO A 65 -4.45 9.81 -18.18
CA PRO A 65 -3.51 9.69 -19.29
C PRO A 65 -3.30 8.21 -19.68
N PHE A 66 -4.35 7.56 -20.14
CA PHE A 66 -4.29 6.15 -20.52
C PHE A 66 -3.39 5.90 -21.73
N THR A 67 -2.66 4.78 -21.68
CA THR A 67 -2.13 4.13 -22.87
C THR A 67 -3.28 3.48 -23.68
N PRO A 68 -3.05 3.03 -24.92
CA PRO A 68 -4.06 2.25 -25.65
C PRO A 68 -4.52 1.01 -24.89
N TRP A 69 -3.61 0.31 -24.18
CA TRP A 69 -3.96 -0.84 -23.34
C TRP A 69 -4.79 -0.40 -22.12
N GLY A 70 -4.34 0.67 -21.44
CA GLY A 70 -5.05 1.21 -20.28
C GLY A 70 -6.47 1.67 -20.60
N ASP A 71 -6.70 2.25 -21.78
CA ASP A 71 -8.03 2.67 -22.23
C ASP A 71 -8.96 1.45 -22.44
N VAL A 72 -8.47 0.43 -23.12
CA VAL A 72 -9.23 -0.81 -23.34
C VAL A 72 -9.56 -1.49 -22.02
N GLU A 73 -8.58 -1.63 -21.13
CA GLU A 73 -8.75 -2.28 -19.82
C GLU A 73 -9.68 -1.49 -18.91
N SER A 74 -9.58 -0.16 -18.92
CA SER A 74 -10.48 0.73 -18.18
C SER A 74 -11.95 0.50 -18.56
N ARG A 75 -12.25 0.39 -19.85
CA ARG A 75 -13.59 0.10 -20.35
C ARG A 75 -14.03 -1.32 -20.00
N ARG A 76 -13.14 -2.30 -20.20
CA ARG A 76 -13.43 -3.71 -19.85
C ARG A 76 -13.82 -3.84 -18.38
N LEU A 77 -13.13 -3.15 -17.48
CA LEU A 77 -13.45 -3.16 -16.06
C LEU A 77 -14.78 -2.44 -15.75
N ALA A 78 -15.18 -1.45 -16.58
CA ALA A 78 -16.46 -0.78 -16.42
C ALA A 78 -17.64 -1.67 -16.79
N ASP A 79 -17.46 -2.52 -17.83
CA ASP A 79 -18.48 -3.45 -18.29
C ASP A 79 -18.72 -4.64 -17.33
N ILE A 80 -17.80 -4.89 -16.43
CA ILE A 80 -17.98 -5.91 -15.39
C ILE A 80 -19.05 -5.41 -14.42
N LYS A 81 -20.30 -5.81 -14.68
CA LYS A 81 -21.49 -5.41 -13.89
C LYS A 81 -21.47 -5.91 -12.45
N SER A 82 -20.70 -6.92 -12.17
CA SER A 82 -20.41 -7.37 -10.80
C SER A 82 -18.94 -7.11 -10.51
N VAL A 83 -18.67 -6.33 -9.48
CA VAL A 83 -17.41 -6.47 -8.75
C VAL A 83 -17.31 -7.95 -8.43
N VAL A 84 -16.25 -8.66 -8.88
CA VAL A 84 -16.05 -10.02 -8.37
C VAL A 84 -16.00 -9.88 -6.87
N PRO A 85 -16.99 -10.38 -6.17
CA PRO A 85 -17.14 -10.06 -4.76
C PRO A 85 -15.91 -10.54 -4.01
N CYS A 86 -15.48 -9.75 -3.03
CA CYS A 86 -14.42 -10.15 -2.12
C CYS A 86 -12.99 -10.24 -2.71
N GLN A 87 -12.77 -9.75 -3.93
CA GLN A 87 -11.40 -9.64 -4.45
C GLN A 87 -10.70 -8.41 -3.86
N PRO A 88 -9.45 -8.55 -3.41
CA PRO A 88 -8.64 -7.40 -2.96
C PRO A 88 -8.46 -6.38 -4.09
N GLY A 89 -8.58 -5.10 -3.78
CA GLY A 89 -8.38 -4.03 -4.77
C GLY A 89 -6.91 -3.69 -5.04
N GLY A 90 -5.99 -4.24 -4.25
CA GLY A 90 -4.56 -3.90 -4.32
C GLY A 90 -4.18 -2.65 -3.54
N PRO A 91 -2.88 -2.26 -3.55
CA PRO A 91 -2.39 -1.18 -2.69
C PRO A 91 -2.94 0.20 -3.06
N VAL A 92 -3.15 0.47 -4.34
CA VAL A 92 -3.75 1.75 -4.79
C VAL A 92 -5.18 1.88 -4.29
N PHE A 93 -5.99 0.84 -4.43
CA PHE A 93 -7.35 0.81 -3.89
C PHE A 93 -7.35 0.96 -2.37
N PHE A 94 -6.42 0.28 -1.69
CA PHE A 94 -6.30 0.31 -0.24
C PHE A 94 -6.06 1.73 0.29
N MET A 95 -5.18 2.50 -0.33
CA MET A 95 -4.79 3.83 0.15
C MET A 95 -5.61 4.97 -0.45
N SER A 96 -6.18 4.81 -1.64
CA SER A 96 -6.87 5.92 -2.33
C SER A 96 -8.37 5.73 -2.47
N GLY A 97 -8.88 4.56 -2.15
CA GLY A 97 -10.21 4.19 -2.58
C GLY A 97 -11.19 3.79 -1.52
N ILE A 98 -10.72 3.54 -0.29
CA ILE A 98 -11.55 2.90 0.71
C ILE A 98 -12.34 3.90 1.57
N GLY A 99 -12.41 5.14 1.21
CA GLY A 99 -12.97 6.23 2.01
C GLY A 99 -14.22 5.95 2.87
N LEU A 100 -14.75 4.73 2.83
CA LEU A 100 -15.92 4.30 3.58
C LEU A 100 -15.59 3.40 4.78
N PHE A 101 -14.37 2.86 4.83
CA PHE A 101 -14.01 1.89 5.85
C PHE A 101 -12.76 2.35 6.59
N PRO A 102 -12.72 2.16 7.91
CA PRO A 102 -11.54 2.48 8.69
C PRO A 102 -10.37 1.57 8.34
N ILE A 103 -9.17 2.09 8.54
CA ILE A 103 -7.95 1.30 8.54
C ILE A 103 -7.34 1.32 9.94
N GLN A 104 -6.80 0.19 10.37
CA GLN A 104 -5.95 0.09 11.54
C GLN A 104 -4.50 -0.02 11.11
N ILE A 105 -3.64 0.81 11.67
CA ILE A 105 -2.20 0.74 11.48
C ILE A 105 -1.57 0.20 12.75
N LEU A 106 -0.76 -0.84 12.60
CA LEU A 106 -0.01 -1.48 13.68
C LEU A 106 1.48 -1.45 13.33
N GLU A 107 2.29 -0.99 14.25
CA GLU A 107 3.74 -0.94 14.07
C GLU A 107 4.41 -2.06 14.85
N ALA A 108 5.28 -2.81 14.17
CA ALA A 108 6.17 -3.81 14.72
C ALA A 108 7.63 -3.40 14.46
N PRO A 109 8.63 -4.02 15.10
CA PRO A 109 10.03 -3.61 14.96
C PRO A 109 10.58 -3.65 13.54
N ASP A 110 10.05 -4.50 12.67
CA ASP A 110 10.55 -4.80 11.32
C ASP A 110 9.52 -4.52 10.21
N GLN A 111 8.29 -4.14 10.58
CA GLN A 111 7.22 -3.91 9.63
C GLN A 111 6.11 -3.03 10.19
N ILE A 112 5.39 -2.41 9.27
CA ILE A 112 4.13 -1.74 9.54
C ILE A 112 3.02 -2.54 8.85
N VAL A 113 1.94 -2.83 9.57
CA VAL A 113 0.79 -3.57 9.06
C VAL A 113 -0.40 -2.63 9.00
N LEU A 114 -1.01 -2.54 7.81
CA LEU A 114 -2.25 -1.81 7.59
C LEU A 114 -3.37 -2.84 7.35
N GLN A 115 -4.42 -2.75 8.15
CA GLN A 115 -5.61 -3.57 8.02
C GLN A 115 -6.82 -2.68 7.77
N ALA A 116 -7.46 -2.82 6.61
CA ALA A 116 -8.76 -2.19 6.38
C ALA A 116 -9.88 -3.12 6.86
N GLU A 117 -10.95 -2.56 7.38
CA GLU A 117 -12.07 -3.33 7.91
C GLU A 117 -12.70 -4.24 6.84
N ASN A 118 -12.87 -3.73 5.63
CA ASN A 118 -13.53 -4.45 4.54
C ASN A 118 -12.61 -5.29 3.64
N ILE A 119 -11.32 -5.36 3.96
CA ILE A 119 -10.35 -6.15 3.20
C ILE A 119 -9.71 -7.19 4.10
N ALA A 120 -9.97 -8.46 3.81
CA ALA A 120 -9.45 -9.56 4.61
C ALA A 120 -7.90 -9.66 4.58
N MET A 121 -7.25 -9.09 3.57
CA MET A 121 -5.80 -9.16 3.42
C MET A 121 -5.13 -7.91 3.99
N PRO A 122 -4.27 -8.03 5.03
CA PRO A 122 -3.48 -6.92 5.50
C PRO A 122 -2.42 -6.54 4.47
N ARG A 123 -2.11 -5.24 4.39
CA ARG A 123 -0.95 -4.74 3.69
C ARG A 123 0.23 -4.68 4.66
N ARG A 124 1.38 -5.24 4.26
CA ARG A 124 2.61 -5.22 5.04
C ARG A 124 3.66 -4.35 4.36
N ILE A 125 4.27 -3.47 5.12
CA ILE A 125 5.37 -2.62 4.70
C ILE A 125 6.58 -3.01 5.54
N TYR A 126 7.60 -3.60 4.93
CA TYR A 126 8.81 -4.02 5.63
C TYR A 126 9.73 -2.83 5.88
N THR A 127 10.15 -2.64 7.13
CA THR A 127 10.97 -1.50 7.56
C THR A 127 12.33 -1.89 8.13
N ASP A 128 12.75 -3.14 7.90
CA ASP A 128 14.00 -3.72 8.37
C ASP A 128 15.20 -3.46 7.44
N GLY A 129 15.02 -2.65 6.40
CA GLY A 129 16.06 -2.28 5.44
C GLY A 129 16.30 -3.29 4.32
N ARG A 130 15.41 -4.31 4.18
CA ARG A 130 15.46 -5.23 3.03
C ARG A 130 15.15 -4.52 1.71
N GLY A 131 15.64 -5.05 0.61
CA GLY A 131 15.19 -4.71 -0.74
C GLY A 131 14.03 -5.57 -1.22
N HIS A 132 13.55 -5.29 -2.43
CA HIS A 132 12.63 -6.20 -3.12
C HIS A 132 13.38 -7.47 -3.55
N PRO A 133 12.78 -8.68 -3.40
CA PRO A 133 13.34 -9.91 -3.93
C PRO A 133 13.48 -9.85 -5.47
N GLU A 134 14.55 -10.45 -6.01
CA GLU A 134 14.75 -10.52 -7.47
C GLU A 134 13.72 -11.46 -8.13
N ASP A 135 13.30 -12.51 -7.43
CA ASP A 135 12.33 -13.52 -7.85
C ASP A 135 10.96 -13.35 -7.17
N LEU A 136 10.47 -12.14 -7.15
CA LEU A 136 9.24 -11.78 -6.47
C LEU A 136 8.01 -12.41 -7.14
N ASP A 137 7.31 -13.28 -6.41
CA ASP A 137 6.01 -13.80 -6.84
C ASP A 137 4.94 -12.68 -6.80
N PRO A 138 4.27 -12.40 -7.93
CA PRO A 138 3.24 -11.36 -7.96
C PRO A 138 2.06 -11.66 -7.04
N SER A 139 1.62 -10.66 -6.28
CA SER A 139 0.53 -10.80 -5.32
C SER A 139 -0.51 -9.68 -5.46
N TRP A 140 -1.63 -9.79 -4.77
CA TRP A 140 -2.66 -8.75 -4.76
C TRP A 140 -2.17 -7.41 -4.20
N MET A 141 -1.38 -7.45 -3.11
CA MET A 141 -0.88 -6.24 -2.43
C MET A 141 0.52 -5.84 -2.89
N GLY A 142 1.18 -6.68 -3.72
CA GLY A 142 2.57 -6.50 -4.07
C GLY A 142 3.50 -6.72 -2.87
N HIS A 143 4.73 -6.29 -3.02
CA HIS A 143 5.74 -6.27 -1.97
C HIS A 143 6.10 -4.81 -1.66
N SER A 144 5.84 -4.38 -0.42
CA SER A 144 6.11 -3.01 0.02
C SER A 144 7.29 -2.98 0.97
N ILE A 145 8.26 -2.11 0.71
CA ILE A 145 9.37 -1.78 1.62
C ILE A 145 9.25 -0.32 2.05
N GLY A 146 9.65 -0.04 3.28
CA GLY A 146 9.57 1.30 3.85
C GLY A 146 10.91 1.77 4.40
N ARG A 147 11.22 3.04 4.22
CA ARG A 147 12.35 3.71 4.85
C ARG A 147 11.93 5.06 5.42
N TRP A 148 12.52 5.41 6.53
CA TRP A 148 12.26 6.70 7.16
C TRP A 148 13.18 7.80 6.61
N GLU A 149 12.59 8.93 6.25
CA GLU A 149 13.27 10.17 5.93
C GLU A 149 12.80 11.25 6.92
N GLY A 150 13.47 11.36 8.05
CA GLY A 150 13.00 12.21 9.15
C GLY A 150 11.68 11.69 9.74
N ASP A 151 10.60 12.45 9.60
CA ASP A 151 9.25 12.09 10.05
C ASP A 151 8.35 11.53 8.94
N VAL A 152 8.89 11.35 7.74
CA VAL A 152 8.19 10.82 6.58
C VAL A 152 8.59 9.36 6.35
N LEU A 153 7.61 8.47 6.27
CA LEU A 153 7.81 7.11 5.80
C LEU A 153 7.67 7.07 4.27
N ILE A 154 8.74 6.74 3.59
CA ILE A 154 8.73 6.49 2.15
C ILE A 154 8.45 5.00 1.95
N VAL A 155 7.38 4.70 1.24
CA VAL A 155 7.00 3.33 0.90
C VAL A 155 7.16 3.11 -0.60
N ASP A 156 7.84 2.05 -0.95
CA ASP A 156 8.05 1.59 -2.32
C ASP A 156 7.35 0.24 -2.51
N THR A 157 6.49 0.10 -3.54
CA THR A 157 5.70 -1.10 -3.75
C THR A 157 5.75 -1.52 -5.21
N VAL A 158 6.10 -2.79 -5.43
CA VAL A 158 6.16 -3.45 -6.75
C VAL A 158 5.55 -4.85 -6.67
N GLY A 159 5.47 -5.54 -7.79
CA GLY A 159 5.09 -6.95 -7.84
C GLY A 159 3.59 -7.19 -7.57
N THR A 160 2.73 -6.31 -8.02
CA THR A 160 1.30 -6.60 -8.06
C THR A 160 0.99 -7.57 -9.20
N ASN A 161 -0.09 -8.35 -9.05
CA ASN A 161 -0.45 -9.40 -10.01
C ASN A 161 -1.25 -8.92 -11.23
N GLY A 162 -1.38 -7.60 -11.42
CA GLY A 162 -2.13 -7.00 -12.53
C GLY A 162 -3.64 -7.23 -12.50
N LYS A 163 -4.18 -7.85 -11.46
CA LYS A 163 -5.61 -8.06 -11.26
C LYS A 163 -6.23 -7.02 -10.34
N THR A 164 -5.39 -6.11 -9.85
CA THR A 164 -5.79 -5.04 -8.95
C THR A 164 -6.49 -3.94 -9.74
N ARG A 165 -7.35 -3.20 -9.07
CA ARG A 165 -8.05 -2.07 -9.64
C ARG A 165 -8.09 -0.95 -8.63
N ALA A 166 -7.83 0.25 -9.09
CA ALA A 166 -8.22 1.41 -8.32
C ALA A 166 -9.74 1.58 -8.38
N MET A 167 -10.27 2.27 -7.42
CA MET A 167 -11.71 2.34 -7.19
C MET A 167 -12.58 2.64 -8.41
N ASN A 168 -13.76 2.05 -8.36
CA ASN A 168 -14.95 2.63 -8.98
C ASN A 168 -15.19 4.01 -8.35
N GLY A 169 -15.47 5.00 -9.15
CA GLY A 169 -15.93 6.31 -8.68
C GLY A 169 -17.26 6.26 -7.93
N VAL A 170 -17.39 5.33 -6.97
CA VAL A 170 -18.54 5.14 -6.11
C VAL A 170 -18.26 5.85 -4.80
N GLY A 171 -18.70 7.04 -4.76
CA GLY A 171 -18.69 7.93 -3.61
C GLY A 171 -18.37 9.34 -4.10
N ALA A 172 -19.37 10.20 -4.13
CA ALA A 172 -19.23 11.60 -4.48
C ALA A 172 -18.11 12.32 -3.70
N ASN A 173 -17.60 11.68 -2.67
CA ASN A 173 -16.62 12.21 -1.73
C ASN A 173 -15.19 11.72 -1.99
N ALA A 174 -14.99 10.69 -2.84
CA ALA A 174 -13.66 10.31 -3.29
C ALA A 174 -13.10 11.26 -4.38
N GLY A 175 -13.79 12.33 -4.69
CA GLY A 175 -13.39 13.33 -5.68
C GLY A 175 -13.34 12.81 -7.13
N VAL A 176 -13.80 11.58 -7.36
CA VAL A 176 -13.81 10.98 -8.70
C VAL A 176 -15.12 11.31 -9.38
N SER A 177 -15.20 12.50 -9.93
CA SER A 177 -16.10 12.77 -11.04
C SER A 177 -15.40 12.31 -12.31
N ILE A 178 -15.40 11.01 -12.60
CA ILE A 178 -15.15 10.61 -13.98
C ILE A 178 -16.41 11.04 -14.73
N GLU A 179 -16.30 11.99 -15.60
CA GLU A 179 -17.40 12.39 -16.49
C GLU A 179 -17.89 11.21 -17.34
N ASP A 180 -17.00 10.26 -17.58
CA ASP A 180 -17.26 9.01 -18.27
C ASP A 180 -17.50 7.90 -17.23
N LYS A 181 -18.77 7.61 -16.93
CA LYS A 181 -19.20 6.54 -16.00
C LYS A 181 -18.75 5.14 -16.44
N ASP A 182 -18.32 5.03 -17.69
CA ASP A 182 -17.95 3.77 -18.34
C ASP A 182 -16.44 3.49 -18.24
N ARG A 183 -15.72 4.18 -17.34
CA ARG A 183 -14.29 3.99 -17.15
C ARG A 183 -13.95 3.62 -15.71
N ARG A 184 -12.85 2.90 -15.56
CA ARG A 184 -12.23 2.53 -14.28
C ARG A 184 -10.73 2.82 -14.33
N PHE A 185 -10.08 2.78 -13.20
CA PHE A 185 -8.62 2.95 -13.09
C PHE A 185 -7.97 1.59 -12.92
N PRO A 186 -7.54 0.92 -14.00
CA PRO A 186 -6.82 -0.33 -13.90
C PRO A 186 -5.43 -0.11 -13.30
N ALA A 187 -4.88 -1.16 -12.70
CA ALA A 187 -3.48 -1.26 -12.36
C ALA A 187 -2.93 -2.55 -12.94
N SER A 188 -1.80 -2.45 -13.64
CA SER A 188 -1.17 -3.58 -14.29
C SER A 188 -0.17 -4.30 -13.38
N ASP A 189 0.47 -5.32 -13.91
CA ASP A 189 1.61 -6.01 -13.30
C ASP A 189 2.91 -5.20 -13.34
N GLU A 190 2.93 -4.09 -14.10
CA GLU A 190 4.05 -3.13 -14.15
C GLU A 190 3.89 -1.98 -13.16
N LEU A 191 2.86 -2.04 -12.28
CA LEU A 191 2.64 -1.01 -11.27
C LEU A 191 3.84 -0.87 -10.34
N HIS A 192 4.36 0.35 -10.26
CA HIS A 192 5.29 0.82 -9.25
C HIS A 192 4.64 1.97 -8.47
N LEU A 193 4.40 1.77 -7.18
CA LEU A 193 3.75 2.72 -6.31
C LEU A 193 4.76 3.28 -5.31
N VAL A 194 4.86 4.60 -5.25
CA VAL A 194 5.66 5.29 -4.23
C VAL A 194 4.75 6.15 -3.38
N GLU A 195 4.81 5.96 -2.06
CA GLU A 195 4.02 6.72 -1.10
C GLU A 195 4.92 7.46 -0.12
N ARG A 196 4.46 8.60 0.31
CA ARG A 196 5.10 9.43 1.34
C ARG A 196 4.08 9.69 2.45
N LEU A 197 4.17 8.89 3.50
CA LEU A 197 3.28 8.96 4.64
C LEU A 197 3.88 9.79 5.76
N ARG A 198 3.11 10.70 6.32
CA ARG A 198 3.48 11.45 7.51
C ARG A 198 2.27 11.79 8.36
N VAL A 199 2.48 11.89 9.66
CA VAL A 199 1.44 12.34 10.57
C VAL A 199 1.63 13.84 10.81
N VAL A 200 0.59 14.60 10.64
CA VAL A 200 0.53 16.06 10.76
C VAL A 200 -0.58 16.47 11.75
N ALA A 201 -0.81 17.77 11.92
CA ALA A 201 -1.86 18.29 12.79
C ALA A 201 -1.80 17.68 14.22
N GLU A 202 -0.63 17.76 14.86
CA GLU A 202 -0.41 17.28 16.24
C GLU A 202 -0.77 15.80 16.47
N GLY A 203 -0.77 15.00 15.42
CA GLY A 203 -1.04 13.57 15.51
C GLY A 203 -2.41 13.15 14.98
N GLU A 204 -3.26 14.09 14.59
CA GLU A 204 -4.64 13.85 14.22
C GLU A 204 -4.85 13.48 12.75
N ILE A 205 -3.93 13.87 11.87
CA ILE A 205 -4.06 13.64 10.43
C ILE A 205 -2.88 12.84 9.90
N LEU A 206 -3.16 11.78 9.16
CA LEU A 206 -2.21 11.06 8.33
C LEU A 206 -2.34 11.60 6.90
N GLU A 207 -1.26 12.17 6.38
CA GLU A 207 -1.13 12.55 4.98
C GLU A 207 -0.41 11.43 4.24
N ASP A 208 -0.96 11.02 3.10
CA ASP A 208 -0.33 10.11 2.15
C ASP A 208 -0.26 10.77 0.77
N GLN A 209 0.94 11.03 0.29
CA GLN A 209 1.17 11.44 -1.07
C GLN A 209 1.54 10.22 -1.91
N ILE A 210 0.66 9.83 -2.81
CA ILE A 210 0.73 8.61 -3.61
C ILE A 210 1.18 8.97 -5.02
N THR A 211 2.24 8.35 -5.52
CA THR A 211 2.68 8.43 -6.91
C THR A 211 2.53 7.07 -7.56
N ILE A 212 1.67 7.00 -8.56
CA ILE A 212 1.33 5.81 -9.33
C ILE A 212 2.12 5.89 -10.63
N ASN A 213 3.09 5.01 -10.81
CA ASN A 213 3.83 4.83 -12.05
C ASN A 213 3.51 3.43 -12.62
N ASP A 214 2.70 3.41 -13.67
CA ASP A 214 2.29 2.18 -14.33
C ASP A 214 2.34 2.40 -15.85
N PRO A 215 3.51 2.21 -16.47
CA PRO A 215 3.73 2.58 -17.87
C PRO A 215 2.90 1.76 -18.87
N LYS A 216 2.43 0.58 -18.46
CA LYS A 216 1.51 -0.21 -19.27
C LYS A 216 0.10 0.41 -19.28
N THR A 217 -0.30 1.03 -18.18
CA THR A 217 -1.63 1.62 -17.99
C THR A 217 -1.68 3.11 -18.34
N TYR A 218 -0.68 3.88 -17.93
CA TYR A 218 -0.66 5.34 -18.05
C TYR A 218 0.56 5.85 -18.80
N THR A 219 0.38 6.87 -19.64
CA THR A 219 1.47 7.52 -20.40
C THR A 219 2.33 8.45 -19.54
N SER A 220 1.87 8.78 -18.33
CA SER A 220 2.60 9.57 -17.35
C SER A 220 2.16 9.18 -15.93
N PRO A 221 3.05 9.33 -14.92
CA PRO A 221 2.68 9.08 -13.53
C PRO A 221 1.52 9.96 -13.05
N ILE A 222 0.70 9.41 -12.16
CA ILE A 222 -0.39 10.12 -11.48
C ILE A 222 0.02 10.32 -10.02
N THR A 223 -0.06 11.56 -9.54
CA THR A 223 0.21 11.87 -8.13
C THR A 223 -1.07 12.37 -7.45
N LEU A 224 -1.40 11.75 -6.33
CA LEU A 224 -2.57 12.07 -5.51
C LEU A 224 -2.11 12.36 -4.08
N LYS A 225 -2.94 13.09 -3.34
CA LYS A 225 -2.81 13.21 -1.88
C LYS A 225 -4.10 12.75 -1.24
N HIS A 226 -3.97 11.88 -0.25
CA HIS A 226 -5.06 11.42 0.58
C HIS A 226 -4.78 11.73 2.04
N TYR A 227 -5.85 11.98 2.78
CA TYR A 227 -5.80 12.33 4.19
C TYR A 227 -6.71 11.40 4.98
N TRP A 228 -6.24 11.04 6.15
CA TRP A 228 -6.94 10.17 7.08
C TRP A 228 -6.97 10.84 8.44
N GLN A 229 -8.14 10.86 9.06
CA GLN A 229 -8.32 11.39 10.41
C GLN A 229 -8.16 10.27 11.44
N ARG A 230 -7.43 10.51 12.50
CA ARG A 230 -7.31 9.58 13.62
C ARG A 230 -8.64 9.46 14.36
N ARG A 231 -9.00 8.23 14.69
CA ARG A 231 -10.25 7.92 15.38
C ARG A 231 -10.01 6.98 16.57
N PRO A 232 -9.52 7.52 17.71
CA PRO A 232 -9.24 6.72 18.91
C PRO A 232 -10.50 6.17 19.55
N ASP A 233 -11.65 6.77 19.25
CA ASP A 233 -12.97 6.38 19.69
C ASP A 233 -13.60 5.25 18.87
N PHE A 234 -12.96 4.85 17.76
CA PHE A 234 -13.52 3.86 16.84
C PHE A 234 -12.89 2.48 17.08
N ASN A 235 -13.72 1.44 17.11
CA ASN A 235 -13.30 0.05 17.14
C ASN A 235 -13.53 -0.59 15.77
N MET A 236 -12.51 -1.25 15.24
CA MET A 236 -12.64 -2.05 14.02
C MET A 236 -13.70 -3.13 14.23
N MET A 237 -14.59 -3.24 13.26
CA MET A 237 -15.64 -4.27 13.28
C MET A 237 -15.21 -5.48 12.45
N GLU A 238 -15.81 -6.61 12.76
CA GLU A 238 -15.68 -7.77 11.90
C GLU A 238 -16.48 -7.54 10.62
N TYR A 239 -15.85 -7.80 9.49
CA TYR A 239 -16.47 -7.73 8.18
C TYR A 239 -16.18 -9.01 7.41
N TYR A 240 -17.24 -9.70 7.01
CA TYR A 240 -17.14 -10.85 6.13
C TYR A 240 -17.85 -10.57 4.81
N CYS A 241 -17.06 -10.41 3.76
CA CYS A 241 -17.55 -10.05 2.44
C CYS A 241 -18.62 -11.03 1.90
N GLY A 242 -18.50 -12.32 2.22
CA GLY A 242 -19.45 -13.34 1.77
C GLY A 242 -20.88 -13.14 2.27
N GLU A 243 -21.09 -12.49 3.42
CA GLU A 243 -22.42 -12.22 3.95
C GLU A 243 -23.15 -11.06 3.22
N ASN A 244 -22.40 -10.27 2.46
CA ASN A 244 -22.94 -9.14 1.70
C ASN A 244 -23.15 -9.47 0.22
N LEU A 245 -22.99 -10.74 -0.16
CA LEU A 245 -23.23 -11.19 -1.54
C LEU A 245 -24.72 -11.16 -1.86
N ARG A 246 -25.07 -10.52 -2.95
CA ARG A 246 -26.41 -10.63 -3.52
C ARG A 246 -26.51 -11.93 -4.33
N PRO A 247 -27.69 -12.52 -4.51
CA PRO A 247 -27.86 -13.77 -5.25
C PRO A 247 -27.22 -13.77 -6.65
N GLN A 248 -27.23 -12.62 -7.34
CA GLN A 248 -26.58 -12.47 -8.64
C GLN A 248 -25.04 -12.45 -8.55
N ASP A 249 -24.49 -12.10 -7.40
CA ASP A 249 -23.05 -12.07 -7.18
C ASP A 249 -22.53 -13.47 -6.84
N GLU A 250 -23.33 -14.29 -6.15
CA GLU A 250 -23.04 -15.71 -5.87
C GLU A 250 -22.93 -16.52 -7.15
N ALA A 251 -23.78 -16.24 -8.14
CA ALA A 251 -23.75 -16.91 -9.43
C ALA A 251 -22.47 -16.65 -10.25
N ASN A 252 -21.73 -15.58 -9.90
CA ASN A 252 -20.50 -15.18 -10.58
C ASN A 252 -19.23 -15.56 -9.79
N LEU A 253 -19.38 -16.25 -8.64
CA LEU A 253 -18.22 -16.80 -7.95
C LEU A 253 -17.53 -17.82 -8.86
N PRO A 254 -16.20 -17.82 -8.96
CA PRO A 254 -15.48 -18.87 -9.65
C PRO A 254 -15.88 -20.19 -9.02
N THR A 255 -16.60 -21.02 -9.79
CA THR A 255 -16.82 -22.41 -9.39
C THR A 255 -15.45 -23.03 -9.31
N GLY A 256 -15.01 -23.34 -8.07
CA GLY A 256 -13.70 -23.92 -7.85
C GLY A 256 -13.56 -25.17 -8.70
N GLU A 257 -12.74 -25.11 -9.73
CA GLU A 257 -12.19 -26.31 -10.32
C GLU A 257 -11.33 -26.94 -9.22
N THR A 258 -11.90 -27.94 -8.62
CA THR A 258 -11.15 -28.87 -7.77
C THR A 258 -10.02 -29.46 -8.59
N ARG A 259 -8.80 -29.09 -8.21
CA ARG A 259 -7.58 -29.78 -8.68
C ARG A 259 -7.50 -31.17 -8.06
#